data_306c7fe8500acadbf17949c04b9d6b8a
#
_entry.id   306c7fe8500acadbf17949c04b9d6b8a
#
_cell.length_a   1.000
_cell.length_b   1.000
_cell.length_c   1.000
_cell.angle_alpha   90.00
_cell.angle_beta   90.00
_cell.angle_gamma   90.00
#
_symmetry.space_group_name_H-M   'P 1'
#
loop_
_entity.id
_entity.type
_entity.pdbx_description
1 polymer ?
#
loop_
_entity_poly.entity_id
_entity_poly.type
_entity_poly.pdbx_seq_one_letter_code
_entity_poly.pdbx_strand_id
1 'polypeptide(L)'
;MAKPTIERRAHARFQKSVEVEGTPPNGDATAMMIASDLSLGGLYCTSTTPFPEMTRLAVRLNLPGDGEKNGPLELDAVVVREQKLASATGNSRYELALFFMGMTDPQRERLARFLAQA
;
A
#
# COMPACT_ATOMS: atom_id res chain seq x y z
N MET A 1 28.83 5.94 1.66
CA MET A 1 28.47 6.12 1.72
C MET A 1 27.65 6.03 1.67
N ALA A 2 27.28 5.98 1.71
CA ALA A 2 26.54 5.85 1.66
C ALA A 2 25.84 6.01 1.49
N LYS A 3 25.55 6.06 1.49
CA LYS A 3 24.80 6.21 1.40
C LYS A 3 24.12 6.46 0.94
N PRO A 4 24.23 6.34 0.62
CA PRO A 4 23.44 6.75 -0.11
C PRO A 4 22.16 6.76 -0.05
N THR A 5 21.89 6.16 0.12
CA THR A 5 20.72 5.98 0.34
C THR A 5 20.01 6.85 0.90
N ILE A 6 20.55 7.13 1.43
CA ILE A 6 20.01 7.97 2.12
C ILE A 6 19.30 8.94 1.47
N GLU A 7 19.75 9.30 0.51
CA GLU A 7 19.22 10.25 -0.15
C GLU A 7 18.00 10.02 -0.59
N ARG A 8 17.77 8.98 -0.83
CA ARG A 8 16.58 8.68 -1.25
C ARG A 8 15.68 9.00 -0.24
N ARG A 9 16.16 9.35 0.77
CA ARG A 9 15.37 9.71 1.77
C ARG A 9 14.69 10.97 1.55
N ALA A 10 14.86 11.67 0.48
CA ALA A 10 14.08 12.81 0.13
C ALA A 10 12.61 12.49 0.13
N HIS A 11 12.24 11.22 -0.04
CA HIS A 11 10.85 10.82 0.00
C HIS A 11 10.60 10.05 1.29
N ALA A 12 9.72 10.56 2.11
CA ALA A 12 9.37 9.88 3.34
C ALA A 12 8.74 8.53 3.02
N ARG A 13 9.14 7.52 3.76
CA ARG A 13 8.63 6.16 3.59
C ARG A 13 8.35 5.59 4.95
N PHE A 14 7.18 4.99 5.07
CA PHE A 14 6.76 4.38 6.31
C PHE A 14 7.04 2.89 6.21
N GLN A 15 7.86 2.37 7.12
CA GLN A 15 8.30 0.99 7.04
C GLN A 15 7.72 0.09 8.12
N LYS A 16 6.79 0.59 8.89
CA LYS A 16 6.04 -0.25 9.80
C LYS A 16 4.83 -0.79 9.06
N SER A 17 4.21 -1.82 9.62
CA SER A 17 3.07 -2.45 8.97
C SER A 17 1.85 -1.56 8.97
N VAL A 18 1.18 -1.50 7.83
CA VAL A 18 -0.08 -0.77 7.70
C VAL A 18 -1.08 -1.74 7.08
N GLU A 19 -2.26 -1.84 7.69
CA GLU A 19 -3.30 -2.68 7.14
C GLU A 19 -3.93 -2.00 5.94
N VAL A 20 -4.13 -2.76 4.89
CA VAL A 20 -4.70 -2.28 3.64
C VAL A 20 -5.82 -3.20 3.23
N GLU A 21 -6.97 -2.61 2.88
CA GLU A 21 -8.07 -3.37 2.32
C GLU A 21 -8.13 -3.05 0.85
N GLY A 22 -8.08 -4.07 0.01
CA GLY A 22 -8.15 -3.90 -1.44
C GLY A 22 -9.40 -4.55 -2.00
N THR A 23 -10.19 -3.79 -2.74
CA THR A 23 -11.44 -4.28 -3.32
C THR A 23 -11.38 -4.14 -4.83
N PRO A 24 -11.47 -5.27 -5.57
CA PRO A 24 -11.48 -5.20 -7.02
C PRO A 24 -12.82 -4.67 -7.54
N PRO A 25 -12.83 -4.11 -8.76
CA PRO A 25 -14.05 -3.47 -9.27
C PRO A 25 -15.13 -4.46 -9.68
N ASN A 26 -14.80 -5.73 -9.81
CA ASN A 26 -15.77 -6.73 -10.25
C ASN A 26 -16.70 -7.20 -9.15
N GLY A 27 -16.60 -6.62 -7.96
CA GLY A 27 -17.47 -7.00 -6.87
C GLY A 27 -17.01 -8.19 -6.05
N ASP A 28 -15.81 -8.69 -6.31
CA ASP A 28 -15.25 -9.76 -5.49
C ASP A 28 -14.98 -9.26 -4.09
N ALA A 29 -14.77 -10.21 -3.19
CA ALA A 29 -14.57 -9.88 -1.79
C ALA A 29 -13.33 -9.02 -1.59
N THR A 30 -13.39 -8.15 -0.59
CA THR A 30 -12.27 -7.33 -0.18
C THR A 30 -11.15 -8.22 0.36
N ALA A 31 -9.94 -7.96 -0.05
CA ALA A 31 -8.77 -8.67 0.44
C ALA A 31 -8.08 -7.84 1.50
N MET A 32 -7.71 -8.48 2.61
CA MET A 32 -6.93 -7.83 3.66
C MET A 32 -5.47 -8.06 3.38
N MET A 33 -4.69 -6.99 3.37
CA MET A 33 -3.28 -7.05 3.04
C MET A 33 -2.48 -6.26 4.05
N ILE A 34 -1.19 -6.52 4.12
CA ILE A 34 -0.29 -5.80 5.02
C ILE A 34 0.75 -5.10 4.15
N ALA A 35 0.78 -3.78 4.24
CA ALA A 35 1.79 -2.99 3.56
C ALA A 35 3.01 -2.87 4.44
N SER A 36 4.18 -3.13 3.88
CA SER A 36 5.43 -3.01 4.61
C SER A 36 6.21 -1.77 4.20
N ASP A 37 5.77 -1.08 3.18
CA ASP A 37 6.49 0.06 2.63
C ASP A 37 5.46 0.96 1.97
N LEU A 38 5.36 2.18 2.44
CA LEU A 38 4.34 3.13 1.99
C LEU A 38 4.97 4.46 1.65
N SER A 39 4.60 5.02 0.51
CA SER A 39 5.08 6.33 0.08
C SER A 39 3.93 7.09 -0.58
N LEU A 40 4.19 8.32 -1.03
CA LEU A 40 3.16 9.09 -1.73
C LEU A 40 2.77 8.48 -3.08
N GLY A 41 3.65 7.70 -3.68
CA GLY A 41 3.36 7.13 -4.99
C GLY A 41 2.68 5.79 -4.95
N GLY A 42 2.80 5.06 -3.85
CA GLY A 42 2.25 3.72 -3.78
C GLY A 42 2.77 2.96 -2.58
N LEU A 43 2.61 1.64 -2.64
CA LEU A 43 3.05 0.79 -1.53
C LEU A 43 3.42 -0.60 -2.03
N TYR A 44 4.18 -1.30 -1.21
CA TYR A 44 4.38 -2.74 -1.36
C TYR A 44 3.60 -3.42 -0.26
N CYS A 45 2.90 -4.48 -0.61
CA CYS A 45 2.14 -5.22 0.39
C CYS A 45 2.21 -6.72 0.12
N THR A 46 1.84 -7.49 1.12
CA THR A 46 1.74 -8.93 1.00
C THR A 46 0.28 -9.33 1.12
N SER A 47 -0.15 -10.22 0.23
CA SER A 47 -1.54 -10.64 0.16
C SER A 47 -1.60 -12.15 0.03
N THR A 48 -2.64 -12.76 0.57
CA THR A 48 -2.92 -14.16 0.30
C THR A 48 -3.81 -14.32 -0.93
N THR A 49 -4.33 -13.20 -1.44
CA THR A 49 -5.16 -13.20 -2.65
C THR A 49 -4.32 -12.70 -3.81
N PRO A 50 -4.29 -13.41 -4.94
CA PRO A 50 -3.57 -12.93 -6.11
C PRO A 50 -4.34 -11.82 -6.81
N PHE A 51 -3.61 -10.82 -7.28
CA PHE A 51 -4.18 -9.77 -8.12
C PHE A 51 -3.22 -9.56 -9.27
N PRO A 52 -3.60 -9.95 -10.49
CA PRO A 52 -2.70 -9.81 -11.63
C PRO A 52 -2.31 -8.37 -11.89
N GLU A 53 -1.19 -8.18 -12.57
CA GLU A 53 -0.75 -6.84 -12.94
C GLU A 53 -1.84 -6.16 -13.74
N MET A 54 -1.96 -4.87 -13.56
CA MET A 54 -2.94 -3.99 -14.17
C MET A 54 -4.34 -4.10 -13.56
N THR A 55 -4.52 -4.89 -12.51
CA THR A 55 -5.77 -4.91 -11.78
C THR A 55 -5.93 -3.60 -11.01
N ARG A 56 -7.10 -2.99 -11.10
CA ARG A 56 -7.41 -1.80 -10.32
C ARG A 56 -8.04 -2.24 -9.01
N LEU A 57 -7.68 -1.54 -7.95
CA LEU A 57 -8.21 -1.83 -6.62
C LEU A 57 -8.62 -0.53 -5.97
N ALA A 58 -9.78 -0.55 -5.31
CA ALA A 58 -10.11 0.51 -4.37
C ALA A 58 -9.44 0.10 -3.06
N VAL A 59 -8.55 0.94 -2.54
CA VAL A 59 -7.81 0.59 -1.34
C VAL A 59 -8.17 1.49 -0.19
N ARG A 60 -8.15 0.92 1.01
CA ARG A 60 -8.38 1.65 2.25
C ARG A 60 -7.17 1.41 3.13
N LEU A 61 -6.49 2.50 3.46
CA LEU A 61 -5.29 2.43 4.29
C LEU A 61 -5.67 2.78 5.72
N ASN A 62 -5.39 1.87 6.64
CA ASN A 62 -5.65 2.13 8.05
C ASN A 62 -4.38 2.69 8.65
N LEU A 63 -4.26 4.02 8.61
CA LEU A 63 -3.04 4.70 9.03
C LEU A 63 -2.99 4.77 10.56
N PRO A 64 -1.96 4.18 11.20
CA PRO A 64 -1.89 4.20 12.66
C PRO A 64 -1.89 5.62 13.20
N GLY A 65 -2.70 5.86 14.23
CA GLY A 65 -2.82 7.18 14.82
C GLY A 65 -3.77 8.08 14.06
N ASP A 66 -3.52 8.29 12.77
CA ASP A 66 -4.36 9.14 11.97
C ASP A 66 -5.73 8.53 11.73
N GLY A 67 -5.77 7.24 11.45
CA GLY A 67 -7.02 6.57 11.14
C GLY A 67 -8.00 6.55 12.29
N GLU A 68 -7.52 6.69 13.51
CA GLU A 68 -8.39 6.72 14.67
C GLU A 68 -9.24 7.96 14.71
N LYS A 69 -8.77 9.06 14.14
CA LYS A 69 -9.52 10.31 14.14
C LYS A 69 -10.24 10.53 12.84
N ASN A 70 -9.63 10.17 11.74
CA ASN A 70 -10.12 10.55 10.42
C ASN A 70 -10.63 9.38 9.60
N GLY A 71 -10.61 8.17 10.16
CA GLY A 71 -11.00 6.98 9.43
C GLY A 71 -9.97 6.56 8.40
N PRO A 72 -10.23 5.48 7.67
CA PRO A 72 -9.28 5.01 6.68
C PRO A 72 -9.15 5.99 5.52
N LEU A 73 -7.95 6.03 4.93
CA LEU A 73 -7.71 6.84 3.75
C LEU A 73 -8.07 5.99 2.54
N GLU A 74 -9.02 6.44 1.74
CA GLU A 74 -9.50 5.70 0.58
C GLU A 74 -8.88 6.24 -0.69
N LEU A 75 -8.27 5.37 -1.46
CA LEU A 75 -7.54 5.72 -2.67
C LEU A 75 -7.82 4.69 -3.75
N ASP A 76 -7.58 5.07 -5.01
CA ASP A 76 -7.57 4.10 -6.09
C ASP A 76 -6.13 3.73 -6.39
N ALA A 77 -5.92 2.47 -6.73
CA ALA A 77 -4.59 1.98 -7.04
C ALA A 77 -4.62 0.98 -8.17
N VAL A 78 -3.49 0.75 -8.78
CA VAL A 78 -3.35 -0.28 -9.80
C VAL A 78 -2.17 -1.17 -9.40
N VAL A 79 -2.34 -2.47 -9.61
CA VAL A 79 -1.27 -3.44 -9.35
C VAL A 79 -0.27 -3.31 -10.49
N VAL A 80 0.95 -2.87 -10.18
CA VAL A 80 1.99 -2.73 -11.20
C VAL A 80 2.99 -3.88 -11.16
N ARG A 81 2.93 -4.70 -10.12
CA ARG A 81 3.79 -5.86 -10.03
C ARG A 81 3.15 -6.88 -9.11
N GLU A 82 3.17 -8.14 -9.50
CA GLU A 82 2.74 -9.25 -8.67
C GLU A 82 3.80 -10.33 -8.70
N GLN A 83 4.20 -10.82 -7.54
CA GLN A 83 5.19 -11.87 -7.45
C GLN A 83 4.72 -12.91 -6.43
N LYS A 84 4.58 -14.14 -6.88
CA LYS A 84 4.21 -15.22 -5.97
C LYS A 84 5.44 -15.61 -5.14
N LEU A 85 5.24 -15.70 -3.85
CA LEU A 85 6.32 -16.06 -2.93
C LEU A 85 6.23 -17.52 -2.58
N ALA A 86 7.36 -18.20 -2.52
CA ALA A 86 7.42 -19.58 -2.11
C ALA A 86 7.05 -19.68 -0.63
N SER A 87 6.36 -20.75 -0.26
CA SER A 87 5.94 -20.95 1.11
C SER A 87 6.27 -22.37 1.53
N ALA A 88 6.95 -22.49 2.66
CA ALA A 88 7.29 -23.79 3.20
C ALA A 88 6.06 -24.53 3.73
N THR A 89 4.98 -23.80 4.02
CA THR A 89 3.77 -24.41 4.55
C THR A 89 2.76 -24.76 3.48
N GLY A 90 3.06 -24.42 2.22
CA GLY A 90 2.13 -24.70 1.14
C GLY A 90 1.10 -23.60 0.90
N ASN A 91 1.00 -22.62 1.77
CA ASN A 91 0.08 -21.50 1.57
C ASN A 91 0.73 -20.51 0.62
N SER A 92 -0.05 -20.05 -0.35
CA SER A 92 0.47 -19.08 -1.31
C SER A 92 0.41 -17.68 -0.76
N ARG A 93 1.45 -16.91 -1.04
CA ARG A 93 1.50 -15.50 -0.71
C ARG A 93 1.97 -14.75 -1.92
N TYR A 94 1.53 -13.52 -2.04
CA TYR A 94 1.87 -12.68 -3.18
C TYR A 94 2.38 -11.34 -2.69
N GLU A 95 3.49 -10.90 -3.25
CA GLU A 95 3.99 -9.57 -2.99
C GLU A 95 3.49 -8.68 -4.11
N LEU A 96 2.83 -7.61 -3.76
CA LEU A 96 2.22 -6.71 -4.73
C LEU A 96 2.82 -5.33 -4.59
N ALA A 97 3.06 -4.70 -5.74
CA ALA A 97 3.39 -3.28 -5.76
C ALA A 97 2.18 -2.56 -6.31
N LEU A 98 1.66 -1.62 -5.55
CA LEU A 98 0.49 -0.84 -5.92
C LEU A 98 0.90 0.61 -6.19
N PHE A 99 0.38 1.18 -7.26
CA PHE A 99 0.63 2.55 -7.62
C PHE A 99 -0.68 3.32 -7.44
N PHE A 100 -0.64 4.41 -6.68
CA PHE A 100 -1.85 5.21 -6.43
C PHE A 100 -2.21 6.02 -7.66
N MET A 101 -3.51 6.10 -7.97
CA MET A 101 -4.00 6.78 -9.15
C MET A 101 -4.98 7.86 -8.75
N GLY A 102 -4.92 8.99 -9.45
CA GLY A 102 -5.96 10.01 -9.30
C GLY A 102 -6.12 10.59 -7.91
N MET A 103 -5.03 10.67 -7.17
CA MET A 103 -5.11 11.16 -5.80
C MET A 103 -5.49 12.64 -5.80
N THR A 104 -6.50 12.97 -5.00
CA THR A 104 -6.91 14.37 -4.84
C THR A 104 -5.92 15.09 -3.93
N ASP A 105 -5.96 16.43 -3.95
CA ASP A 105 -5.08 17.20 -3.09
C ASP A 105 -5.30 16.90 -1.60
N PRO A 106 -6.54 16.82 -1.10
CA PRO A 106 -6.75 16.45 0.29
C PRO A 106 -6.21 15.07 0.64
N GLN A 107 -6.35 14.09 -0.26
CA GLN A 107 -5.81 12.77 -0.03
C GLN A 107 -4.29 12.81 0.03
N ARG A 108 -3.67 13.54 -0.89
CA ARG A 108 -2.22 13.66 -0.92
C ARG A 108 -1.71 14.36 0.33
N GLU A 109 -2.38 15.40 0.77
CA GLU A 109 -1.97 16.11 1.97
C GLU A 109 -2.06 15.23 3.20
N ARG A 110 -3.14 14.46 3.30
CA ARG A 110 -3.32 13.58 4.45
C ARG A 110 -2.24 12.52 4.50
N LEU A 111 -1.94 11.92 3.37
CA LEU A 111 -0.89 10.90 3.31
C LEU A 111 0.47 11.50 3.58
N ALA A 112 0.77 12.66 3.00
CA ALA A 112 2.05 13.34 3.23
C ALA A 112 2.24 13.67 4.70
N ARG A 113 1.18 14.14 5.35
CA ARG A 113 1.25 14.49 6.77
C ARG A 113 1.52 13.25 7.62
N PHE A 114 0.86 12.14 7.28
CA PHE A 114 1.11 10.90 8.00
C PHE A 114 2.56 10.44 7.83
N LEU A 115 3.07 10.47 6.59
CA LEU A 115 4.43 10.03 6.33
C LEU A 115 5.47 10.92 7.02
N ALA A 116 5.18 12.21 7.15
CA ALA A 116 6.10 13.13 7.82
C ALA A 116 6.18 12.88 9.33
N GLN A 117 5.15 12.27 9.89
CA GLN A 117 5.11 11.98 11.33
C GLN A 117 5.61 10.58 11.66
N ALA A 118 5.82 9.77 10.67
CA ALA A 118 6.18 8.38 10.87
C ALA A 118 7.65 8.18 11.23
#